data_6679947c816654fe49b2deb772ca502f
#
_entry.id   6679947c816654fe49b2deb772ca502f
#
_cell.length_a   1.000
_cell.length_b   1.000
_cell.length_c   1.000
_cell.angle_alpha   90.00
_cell.angle_beta   90.00
_cell.angle_gamma   90.00
#
_symmetry.space_group_name_H-M   'P 1'
#
loop_
_entity.id
_entity.type
_entity.pdbx_description
1 polymer ?
#
loop_
_entity_poly.entity_id
_entity_poly.type
_entity_poly.pdbx_seq_one_letter_code
_entity_poly.pdbx_strand_id
1 'polypeptide(L)'
;MNTRVKGFIYLLLSAVYFGFMPLLVKVICADGSTIVGALFLRFALAIIPLYIYLKVRKVPMELSVEEGKKILCVTVFGYGITALLLYSAYDYMPSGMATVIHFGYPVFVLLGSLIFLRRRVPKLKIVCVGLCMIGIFLSYAGSGGEAKPMGFVFALISGMTYAFYILYLEVGGLQDIPAMKMIFYMNIVGSIMVFLIGKVSGSFVLHMNINAWIAAFVLSLGAAFIGVGFFQYGVQYVGAQDAAILSTFEPVTSMIVGIIVLHERASLSSMAGCILILISVTATAFAKS
;
A
#
# COMPACT_ATOMS: atom_id res chain seq x y z
N MET A 1 0.41 26.87 -15.12
CA MET A 1 -0.50 25.99 -14.36
C MET A 1 -0.31 26.32 -12.89
N ASN A 2 -1.40 26.58 -12.15
CA ASN A 2 -1.34 26.91 -10.72
C ASN A 2 -0.64 25.78 -9.95
N THR A 3 0.26 26.11 -9.02
CA THR A 3 1.05 25.16 -8.23
C THR A 3 0.17 24.13 -7.49
N ARG A 4 -0.98 24.60 -6.97
CA ARG A 4 -1.96 23.76 -6.30
C ARG A 4 -2.58 22.72 -7.25
N VAL A 5 -2.91 23.11 -8.49
CA VAL A 5 -3.44 22.20 -9.52
C VAL A 5 -2.42 21.11 -9.88
N LYS A 6 -1.12 21.48 -9.97
CA LYS A 6 -0.06 20.47 -10.17
C LYS A 6 -0.03 19.44 -9.06
N GLY A 7 -0.15 19.88 -7.80
CA GLY A 7 -0.19 18.98 -6.65
C GLY A 7 -1.35 17.98 -6.70
N PHE A 8 -2.56 18.45 -7.04
CA PHE A 8 -3.73 17.58 -7.24
C PHE A 8 -3.52 16.55 -8.34
N ILE A 9 -2.95 16.97 -9.49
CA ILE A 9 -2.66 16.05 -10.60
C ILE A 9 -1.66 14.96 -10.17
N TYR A 10 -0.58 15.32 -9.48
CA TYR A 10 0.40 14.36 -9.00
C TYR A 10 -0.23 13.34 -8.03
N LEU A 11 -1.05 13.77 -7.10
CA LEU A 11 -1.72 12.88 -6.16
C LEU A 11 -2.73 11.95 -6.84
N LEU A 12 -3.50 12.46 -7.79
CA LEU A 12 -4.42 11.62 -8.55
C LEU A 12 -3.69 10.59 -9.40
N LEU A 13 -2.61 10.98 -10.09
CA LEU A 13 -1.79 10.04 -10.86
C LEU A 13 -1.17 8.97 -9.97
N SER A 14 -0.70 9.34 -8.78
CA SER A 14 -0.19 8.40 -7.78
C SER A 14 -1.28 7.41 -7.33
N ALA A 15 -2.44 7.91 -6.93
CA ALA A 15 -3.54 7.09 -6.43
C ALA A 15 -4.10 6.14 -7.53
N VAL A 16 -4.30 6.66 -8.74
CA VAL A 16 -4.72 5.84 -9.89
C VAL A 16 -3.68 4.76 -10.17
N TYR A 17 -2.38 5.11 -10.18
CA TYR A 17 -1.32 4.13 -10.40
C TYR A 17 -1.37 3.02 -9.34
N PHE A 18 -1.42 3.37 -8.06
CA PHE A 18 -1.53 2.38 -6.99
C PHE A 18 -2.79 1.51 -7.12
N GLY A 19 -3.91 2.09 -7.56
CA GLY A 19 -5.14 1.35 -7.83
C GLY A 19 -5.04 0.34 -8.98
N PHE A 20 -4.10 0.53 -9.93
CA PHE A 20 -3.81 -0.44 -10.99
C PHE A 20 -2.87 -1.59 -10.56
N MET A 21 -2.19 -1.48 -9.40
CA MET A 21 -1.23 -2.50 -8.98
C MET A 21 -1.81 -3.91 -8.87
N PRO A 22 -3.03 -4.13 -8.34
CA PRO A 22 -3.62 -5.47 -8.32
C PRO A 22 -3.73 -6.11 -9.71
N LEU A 23 -4.09 -5.33 -10.72
CA LEU A 23 -4.13 -5.81 -12.11
C LEU A 23 -2.75 -6.28 -12.58
N LEU A 24 -1.71 -5.48 -12.35
CA LEU A 24 -0.35 -5.84 -12.75
C LEU A 24 0.12 -7.12 -12.06
N VAL A 25 -0.17 -7.26 -10.76
CA VAL A 25 0.13 -8.49 -10.01
C VAL A 25 -0.59 -9.69 -10.58
N LYS A 26 -1.89 -9.56 -10.90
CA LYS A 26 -2.67 -10.66 -11.49
C LYS A 26 -2.16 -11.04 -12.89
N VAL A 27 -1.76 -10.07 -13.72
CA VAL A 27 -1.13 -10.34 -15.03
C VAL A 27 0.16 -11.13 -14.85
N ILE A 28 1.01 -10.76 -13.90
CA ILE A 28 2.26 -11.47 -13.62
C ILE A 28 1.99 -12.91 -13.15
N CYS A 29 1.00 -13.10 -12.27
CA CYS A 29 0.65 -14.42 -11.75
C CYS A 29 -0.05 -15.31 -12.78
N ALA A 30 -0.91 -14.75 -13.65
CA ALA A 30 -1.58 -15.49 -14.70
C ALA A 30 -0.60 -16.11 -15.71
N ASP A 31 0.58 -15.56 -15.83
CA ASP A 31 1.62 -15.94 -16.78
C ASP A 31 2.67 -16.93 -16.18
N GLY A 32 2.35 -17.54 -15.05
CA GLY A 32 3.13 -18.61 -14.44
C GLY A 32 4.02 -18.20 -13.25
N SER A 33 4.10 -16.91 -12.91
CA SER A 33 4.74 -16.49 -11.66
C SER A 33 3.81 -16.70 -10.46
N THR A 34 4.34 -16.48 -9.28
CA THR A 34 3.59 -16.51 -8.02
C THR A 34 3.48 -15.10 -7.44
N ILE A 35 2.59 -14.92 -6.45
CA ILE A 35 2.53 -13.69 -5.64
C ILE A 35 3.92 -13.32 -5.08
N VAL A 36 4.66 -14.32 -4.61
CA VAL A 36 6.02 -14.14 -4.07
C VAL A 36 6.99 -13.69 -5.15
N GLY A 37 6.91 -14.29 -6.35
CA GLY A 37 7.70 -13.88 -7.51
C GLY A 37 7.39 -12.45 -7.95
N ALA A 38 6.12 -12.10 -8.09
CA ALA A 38 5.68 -10.75 -8.43
C ALA A 38 6.16 -9.71 -7.40
N LEU A 39 6.05 -10.02 -6.11
CA LEU A 39 6.48 -9.13 -5.04
C LEU A 39 8.00 -8.99 -4.99
N PHE A 40 8.74 -10.07 -5.21
CA PHE A 40 10.20 -10.01 -5.34
C PHE A 40 10.61 -9.05 -6.48
N LEU A 41 10.01 -9.21 -7.66
CA LEU A 41 10.31 -8.35 -8.80
C LEU A 41 9.93 -6.89 -8.54
N ARG A 42 8.81 -6.64 -7.86
CA ARG A 42 8.41 -5.29 -7.44
C ARG A 42 9.52 -4.59 -6.66
N PHE A 43 10.16 -5.30 -5.72
CA PHE A 43 11.24 -4.73 -4.93
C PHE A 43 12.58 -4.72 -5.70
N ALA A 44 12.96 -5.84 -6.30
CA ALA A 44 14.28 -6.02 -6.89
C ALA A 44 14.54 -5.12 -8.10
N LEU A 45 13.58 -4.99 -9.02
CA LEU A 45 13.75 -4.20 -10.25
C LEU A 45 13.84 -2.69 -9.99
N ALA A 46 13.33 -2.20 -8.86
CA ALA A 46 13.42 -0.79 -8.49
C ALA A 46 14.81 -0.39 -7.94
N ILE A 47 15.63 -1.35 -7.48
CA ILE A 47 16.90 -1.07 -6.79
C ILE A 47 17.85 -0.30 -7.71
N ILE A 48 18.07 -0.77 -8.94
CA ILE A 48 19.02 -0.15 -9.86
C ILE A 48 18.57 1.27 -10.26
N PRO A 49 17.34 1.50 -10.72
CA PRO A 49 16.87 2.84 -11.04
C PRO A 49 16.89 3.81 -9.84
N LEU A 50 16.53 3.34 -8.64
CA LEU A 50 16.62 4.15 -7.43
C LEU A 50 18.07 4.49 -7.08
N TYR A 51 18.99 3.55 -7.22
CA TYR A 51 20.42 3.81 -7.04
C TYR A 51 20.92 4.89 -8.00
N ILE A 52 20.60 4.77 -9.30
CA ILE A 52 20.97 5.75 -10.32
C ILE A 52 20.38 7.13 -9.95
N TYR A 53 19.09 7.18 -9.59
CA TYR A 53 18.43 8.41 -9.16
C TYR A 53 19.16 9.07 -7.98
N LEU A 54 19.50 8.31 -6.93
CA LEU A 54 20.19 8.83 -5.75
C LEU A 54 21.59 9.35 -6.08
N LYS A 55 22.32 8.65 -6.95
CA LYS A 55 23.64 9.09 -7.42
C LYS A 55 23.58 10.37 -8.24
N VAL A 56 22.64 10.47 -9.18
CA VAL A 56 22.44 11.68 -10.00
C VAL A 56 22.04 12.88 -9.13
N ARG A 57 21.19 12.65 -8.12
CA ARG A 57 20.77 13.68 -7.16
C ARG A 57 21.80 13.96 -6.06
N LYS A 58 22.93 13.26 -6.07
CA LYS A 58 24.02 13.40 -5.06
C LYS A 58 23.51 13.22 -3.62
N VAL A 59 22.52 12.33 -3.42
CA VAL A 59 22.02 12.02 -2.08
C VAL A 59 23.04 11.12 -1.37
N PRO A 60 23.50 11.47 -0.15
CA PRO A 60 24.41 10.62 0.62
C PRO A 60 23.80 9.25 0.89
N MET A 61 24.54 8.20 0.53
CA MET A 61 24.07 6.80 0.66
C MET A 61 24.39 6.19 2.03
N GLU A 62 25.22 6.84 2.83
CA GLU A 62 25.66 6.35 4.11
C GLU A 62 24.47 6.22 5.08
N LEU A 63 24.41 5.10 5.80
CA LEU A 63 23.48 4.85 6.89
C LEU A 63 24.27 4.58 8.15
N SER A 64 23.83 5.15 9.27
CA SER A 64 24.30 4.69 10.58
C SER A 64 23.79 3.27 10.86
N VAL A 65 24.45 2.55 11.71
CA VAL A 65 24.01 1.20 12.14
C VAL A 65 22.62 1.23 12.75
N GLU A 66 22.30 2.31 13.46
CA GLU A 66 20.98 2.49 14.07
C GLU A 66 19.88 2.71 13.02
N GLU A 67 20.12 3.59 12.05
CA GLU A 67 19.19 3.78 10.93
C GLU A 67 18.98 2.48 10.14
N GLY A 68 20.06 1.73 9.89
CA GLY A 68 19.98 0.43 9.21
C GLY A 68 19.09 -0.58 9.98
N LYS A 69 19.24 -0.68 11.31
CA LYS A 69 18.37 -1.52 12.15
C LYS A 69 16.92 -1.08 12.11
N LYS A 70 16.66 0.23 12.16
CA LYS A 70 15.29 0.78 12.09
C LYS A 70 14.65 0.52 10.72
N ILE A 71 15.40 0.71 9.62
CA ILE A 71 14.93 0.40 8.26
C ILE A 71 14.65 -1.10 8.11
N LEU A 72 15.52 -1.96 8.64
CA LEU A 72 15.29 -3.40 8.65
C LEU A 72 13.99 -3.75 9.39
N CYS A 73 13.81 -3.23 10.60
CA CYS A 73 12.62 -3.48 11.41
C CYS A 73 11.34 -3.02 10.69
N VAL A 74 11.31 -1.77 10.22
CA VAL A 74 10.12 -1.22 9.57
C VAL A 74 9.82 -1.89 8.23
N THR A 75 10.84 -2.39 7.53
CA THR A 75 10.63 -3.12 6.27
C THR A 75 10.09 -4.51 6.53
N VAL A 76 10.70 -5.27 7.45
CA VAL A 76 10.29 -6.65 7.73
C VAL A 76 8.90 -6.71 8.36
N PHE A 77 8.66 -5.94 9.43
CA PHE A 77 7.39 -6.01 10.19
C PHE A 77 6.32 -5.04 9.71
N GLY A 78 6.67 -4.07 8.89
CA GLY A 78 5.77 -3.10 8.31
C GLY A 78 5.63 -3.29 6.80
N TYR A 79 6.40 -2.56 6.03
CA TYR A 79 6.23 -2.40 4.57
C TYR A 79 6.26 -3.71 3.76
N GLY A 80 7.24 -4.59 4.01
CA GLY A 80 7.41 -5.85 3.27
C GLY A 80 6.32 -6.86 3.59
N ILE A 81 6.04 -7.08 4.88
CA ILE A 81 4.98 -8.00 5.30
C ILE A 81 3.59 -7.48 4.89
N THR A 82 3.38 -6.18 4.93
CA THR A 82 2.14 -5.54 4.43
C THR A 82 1.90 -5.90 2.96
N ALA A 83 2.91 -5.70 2.12
CA ALA A 83 2.79 -6.00 0.69
C ALA A 83 2.59 -7.50 0.44
N LEU A 84 3.27 -8.36 1.19
CA LEU A 84 3.11 -9.81 1.08
C LEU A 84 1.68 -10.24 1.45
N LEU A 85 1.15 -9.75 2.57
CA LEU A 85 -0.20 -10.09 3.02
C LEU A 85 -1.27 -9.53 2.07
N LEU A 86 -1.14 -8.28 1.64
CA LEU A 86 -2.10 -7.67 0.72
C LEU A 86 -2.13 -8.40 -0.61
N TYR A 87 -0.97 -8.71 -1.19
CA TYR A 87 -0.92 -9.44 -2.45
C TYR A 87 -1.43 -10.87 -2.29
N SER A 88 -1.11 -11.54 -1.18
CA SER A 88 -1.66 -12.87 -0.88
C SER A 88 -3.19 -12.86 -0.73
N ALA A 89 -3.78 -11.76 -0.27
CA ALA A 89 -5.24 -11.64 -0.19
C ALA A 89 -5.91 -11.73 -1.57
N TYR A 90 -5.23 -11.30 -2.65
CA TYR A 90 -5.78 -11.33 -4.02
C TYR A 90 -6.03 -12.75 -4.56
N ASP A 91 -5.42 -13.79 -3.97
CA ASP A 91 -5.69 -15.20 -4.31
C ASP A 91 -6.96 -15.73 -3.64
N TYR A 92 -7.47 -15.02 -2.63
CA TYR A 92 -8.56 -15.49 -1.78
C TYR A 92 -9.81 -14.62 -1.82
N MET A 93 -9.72 -13.44 -2.45
CA MET A 93 -10.85 -12.51 -2.55
C MET A 93 -10.65 -11.52 -3.70
N PRO A 94 -11.74 -10.83 -4.15
CA PRO A 94 -11.62 -9.76 -5.13
C PRO A 94 -10.58 -8.72 -4.73
N SER A 95 -9.69 -8.35 -5.66
CA SER A 95 -8.55 -7.50 -5.39
C SER A 95 -8.95 -6.08 -4.98
N GLY A 96 -10.03 -5.56 -5.59
CA GLY A 96 -10.61 -4.28 -5.20
C GLY A 96 -11.09 -4.28 -3.75
N MET A 97 -11.77 -5.34 -3.32
CA MET A 97 -12.24 -5.50 -1.93
C MET A 97 -11.06 -5.61 -0.96
N ALA A 98 -10.05 -6.43 -1.28
CA ALA A 98 -8.85 -6.55 -0.45
C ALA A 98 -8.15 -5.20 -0.25
N THR A 99 -8.02 -4.42 -1.32
CA THR A 99 -7.42 -3.06 -1.28
C THR A 99 -8.25 -2.11 -0.42
N VAL A 100 -9.59 -2.14 -0.51
CA VAL A 100 -10.45 -1.30 0.32
C VAL A 100 -10.34 -1.67 1.81
N ILE A 101 -10.34 -2.96 2.15
CA ILE A 101 -10.16 -3.42 3.54
C ILE A 101 -8.79 -3.00 4.08
N HIS A 102 -7.73 -3.18 3.28
CA HIS A 102 -6.39 -2.68 3.62
C HIS A 102 -6.40 -1.17 3.87
N PHE A 103 -7.14 -0.41 3.07
CA PHE A 103 -7.25 1.05 3.18
C PHE A 103 -7.97 1.52 4.46
N GLY A 104 -8.52 0.60 5.26
CA GLY A 104 -8.91 0.83 6.64
C GLY A 104 -7.75 1.08 7.61
N TYR A 105 -6.48 1.02 7.15
CA TYR A 105 -5.29 1.23 7.99
C TYR A 105 -5.29 2.54 8.82
N PRO A 106 -5.89 3.67 8.41
CA PRO A 106 -5.92 4.87 9.25
C PRO A 106 -6.66 4.66 10.58
N VAL A 107 -7.62 3.73 10.60
CA VAL A 107 -8.28 3.30 11.85
C VAL A 107 -7.28 2.63 12.78
N PHE A 108 -6.44 1.74 12.25
CA PHE A 108 -5.42 1.07 13.03
C PHE A 108 -4.29 2.02 13.47
N VAL A 109 -3.95 3.02 12.65
CA VAL A 109 -3.04 4.12 13.04
C VAL A 109 -3.62 4.89 14.22
N LEU A 110 -4.91 5.21 14.17
CA LEU A 110 -5.58 5.93 15.24
C LEU A 110 -5.63 5.10 16.54
N LEU A 111 -6.00 3.83 16.45
CA LEU A 111 -6.01 2.91 17.58
C LEU A 111 -4.60 2.73 18.18
N GLY A 112 -3.59 2.55 17.34
CA GLY A 112 -2.20 2.47 17.76
C GLY A 112 -1.72 3.76 18.46
N SER A 113 -2.10 4.93 17.93
CA SER A 113 -1.79 6.21 18.55
C SER A 113 -2.45 6.37 19.91
N LEU A 114 -3.69 5.90 20.07
CA LEU A 114 -4.41 5.93 21.35
C LEU A 114 -3.79 4.98 22.38
N ILE A 115 -3.52 3.73 21.97
CA ILE A 115 -3.10 2.65 22.89
C ILE A 115 -1.61 2.79 23.26
N PHE A 116 -0.73 2.93 22.27
CA PHE A 116 0.71 2.90 22.45
C PHE A 116 1.31 4.29 22.70
N LEU A 117 0.80 5.32 22.00
CA LEU A 117 1.33 6.68 22.15
C LEU A 117 0.51 7.51 23.15
N ARG A 118 -0.60 6.97 23.69
CA ARG A 118 -1.48 7.60 24.68
C ARG A 118 -1.95 9.01 24.26
N ARG A 119 -2.10 9.23 22.95
CA ARG A 119 -2.58 10.50 22.40
C ARG A 119 -4.08 10.64 22.60
N ARG A 120 -4.53 11.87 22.92
CA ARG A 120 -5.98 12.18 22.97
C ARG A 120 -6.54 12.14 21.55
N VAL A 121 -7.66 11.48 21.38
CA VAL A 121 -8.33 11.33 20.09
C VAL A 121 -9.68 12.04 20.15
N PRO A 122 -9.99 12.95 19.20
CA PRO A 122 -11.29 13.59 19.11
C PRO A 122 -12.43 12.57 18.97
N LYS A 123 -13.58 12.84 19.59
CA LYS A 123 -14.76 11.97 19.54
C LYS A 123 -15.19 11.62 18.11
N LEU A 124 -15.09 12.59 17.19
CA LEU A 124 -15.41 12.38 15.78
C LEU A 124 -14.55 11.26 15.15
N LYS A 125 -13.27 11.22 15.47
CA LYS A 125 -12.38 10.13 14.98
C LYS A 125 -12.78 8.76 15.51
N ILE A 126 -13.28 8.68 16.76
CA ILE A 126 -13.79 7.43 17.33
C ILE A 126 -15.05 6.96 16.58
N VAL A 127 -15.94 7.88 16.23
CA VAL A 127 -17.13 7.55 15.40
C VAL A 127 -16.69 7.03 14.03
N CYS A 128 -15.71 7.67 13.38
CA CYS A 128 -15.16 7.21 12.11
C CYS A 128 -14.56 5.79 12.22
N VAL A 129 -13.86 5.47 13.32
CA VAL A 129 -13.40 4.11 13.59
C VAL A 129 -14.55 3.11 13.56
N GLY A 130 -15.62 3.40 14.30
CA GLY A 130 -16.81 2.53 14.34
C GLY A 130 -17.44 2.33 12.96
N LEU A 131 -17.61 3.42 12.19
CA LEU A 131 -18.15 3.35 10.83
C LEU A 131 -17.24 2.54 9.88
N CYS A 132 -15.93 2.72 9.98
CA CYS A 132 -14.98 1.95 9.18
C CYS A 132 -15.06 0.44 9.49
N MET A 133 -15.14 0.06 10.78
CA MET A 133 -15.27 -1.34 11.17
C MET A 133 -16.59 -1.95 10.67
N ILE A 134 -17.70 -1.20 10.72
CA ILE A 134 -18.98 -1.62 10.12
C ILE A 134 -18.81 -1.79 8.60
N GLY A 135 -18.14 -0.86 7.92
CA GLY A 135 -17.87 -0.93 6.49
C GLY A 135 -17.05 -2.16 6.11
N ILE A 136 -15.99 -2.48 6.88
CA ILE A 136 -15.17 -3.69 6.69
C ILE A 136 -16.02 -4.94 6.81
N PHE A 137 -16.86 -5.03 7.83
CA PHE A 137 -17.75 -6.17 8.04
C PHE A 137 -18.77 -6.31 6.90
N LEU A 138 -19.43 -5.23 6.50
CA LEU A 138 -20.41 -5.23 5.39
C LEU A 138 -19.74 -5.59 4.06
N SER A 139 -18.53 -5.11 3.81
CA SER A 139 -17.78 -5.44 2.60
C SER A 139 -17.51 -6.93 2.50
N TYR A 140 -17.07 -7.56 3.60
CA TYR A 140 -16.82 -9.00 3.66
C TYR A 140 -18.11 -9.82 3.61
N ALA A 141 -19.10 -9.50 4.45
CA ALA A 141 -20.38 -10.23 4.51
C ALA A 141 -21.14 -10.17 3.17
N GLY A 142 -21.00 -9.03 2.46
CA GLY A 142 -21.60 -8.83 1.14
C GLY A 142 -20.90 -9.54 -0.01
N SER A 143 -19.79 -10.22 0.23
CA SER A 143 -19.01 -10.89 -0.85
C SER A 143 -19.72 -12.09 -1.49
N GLY A 144 -20.81 -12.57 -0.89
CA GLY A 144 -21.55 -13.72 -1.43
C GLY A 144 -20.76 -15.02 -1.47
N GLY A 145 -19.69 -15.12 -0.66
CA GLY A 145 -18.78 -16.28 -0.63
C GLY A 145 -17.57 -16.17 -1.57
N GLU A 146 -17.45 -15.13 -2.38
CA GLU A 146 -16.27 -14.90 -3.22
C GLU A 146 -15.02 -14.53 -2.37
N ALA A 147 -15.22 -13.90 -1.21
CA ALA A 147 -14.16 -13.64 -0.27
C ALA A 147 -14.00 -14.80 0.72
N LYS A 148 -12.93 -15.55 0.59
CA LYS A 148 -12.58 -16.58 1.58
C LYS A 148 -12.08 -15.93 2.88
N PRO A 149 -12.33 -16.56 4.06
CA PRO A 149 -11.88 -16.01 5.34
C PRO A 149 -10.39 -15.67 5.40
N MET A 150 -9.54 -16.47 4.74
CA MET A 150 -8.10 -16.24 4.69
C MET A 150 -7.76 -14.92 3.99
N GLY A 151 -8.43 -14.59 2.88
CA GLY A 151 -8.24 -13.31 2.18
C GLY A 151 -8.62 -12.11 3.05
N PHE A 152 -9.74 -12.23 3.78
CA PHE A 152 -10.16 -11.20 4.74
C PHE A 152 -9.11 -10.98 5.84
N VAL A 153 -8.62 -12.06 6.45
CA VAL A 153 -7.57 -12.01 7.47
C VAL A 153 -6.29 -11.37 6.92
N PHE A 154 -5.86 -11.78 5.73
CA PHE A 154 -4.67 -11.20 5.10
C PHE A 154 -4.83 -9.71 4.82
N ALA A 155 -5.94 -9.28 4.23
CA ALA A 155 -6.21 -7.88 3.95
C ALA A 155 -6.28 -7.03 5.24
N LEU A 156 -6.94 -7.55 6.29
CA LEU A 156 -7.04 -6.87 7.58
C LEU A 156 -5.68 -6.71 8.27
N ILE A 157 -4.91 -7.81 8.37
CA ILE A 157 -3.57 -7.78 8.97
C ILE A 157 -2.63 -6.89 8.15
N SER A 158 -2.76 -6.86 6.81
CA SER A 158 -1.98 -5.95 5.98
C SER A 158 -2.24 -4.48 6.33
N GLY A 159 -3.48 -4.12 6.64
CA GLY A 159 -3.82 -2.78 7.15
C GLY A 159 -3.19 -2.49 8.52
N MET A 160 -3.18 -3.48 9.43
CA MET A 160 -2.54 -3.34 10.75
C MET A 160 -1.02 -3.20 10.65
N THR A 161 -0.36 -3.99 9.81
CA THR A 161 1.09 -3.90 9.59
C THR A 161 1.49 -2.62 8.88
N TYR A 162 0.64 -2.09 8.00
CA TYR A 162 0.85 -0.78 7.39
C TYR A 162 0.68 0.36 8.40
N ALA A 163 -0.26 0.23 9.33
CA ALA A 163 -0.39 1.15 10.45
C ALA A 163 0.86 1.15 11.34
N PHE A 164 1.41 -0.04 11.63
CA PHE A 164 2.70 -0.15 12.32
C PHE A 164 3.81 0.56 11.54
N TYR A 165 3.90 0.36 10.22
CA TYR A 165 4.84 1.07 9.35
C TYR A 165 4.76 2.58 9.53
N ILE A 166 3.55 3.16 9.44
CA ILE A 166 3.33 4.60 9.56
C ILE A 166 3.72 5.11 10.96
N LEU A 167 3.26 4.44 12.02
CA LEU A 167 3.57 4.83 13.39
C LEU A 167 5.08 4.71 13.69
N TYR A 168 5.72 3.65 13.20
CA TYR A 168 7.15 3.45 13.40
C TYR A 168 8.00 4.49 12.67
N LEU A 169 7.58 4.93 11.48
CA LEU A 169 8.23 6.05 10.79
C LEU A 169 8.21 7.32 11.64
N GLU A 170 7.08 7.58 12.31
CA GLU A 170 6.91 8.78 13.14
C GLU A 170 7.76 8.71 14.41
N VAL A 171 7.66 7.61 15.18
CA VAL A 171 8.35 7.49 16.49
C VAL A 171 9.80 7.01 16.38
N GLY A 172 10.16 6.36 15.28
CA GLY A 172 11.50 5.80 15.05
C GLY A 172 12.54 6.83 14.61
N GLY A 173 12.14 8.09 14.35
CA GLY A 173 13.05 9.13 13.86
C GLY A 173 13.55 8.86 12.44
N LEU A 174 12.76 8.16 11.62
CA LEU A 174 13.08 7.88 10.21
C LEU A 174 12.61 8.99 9.27
N GLN A 175 11.90 10.00 9.78
CA GLN A 175 11.37 11.12 8.99
C GLN A 175 12.48 12.02 8.42
N ASP A 176 13.66 12.05 9.06
CA ASP A 176 14.82 12.85 8.64
C ASP A 176 15.59 12.21 7.47
N ILE A 177 15.35 10.93 7.19
CA ILE A 177 15.96 10.24 6.07
C ILE A 177 15.23 10.63 4.77
N PRO A 178 15.95 11.08 3.72
CA PRO A 178 15.34 11.36 2.42
C PRO A 178 14.52 10.17 1.94
N ALA A 179 13.25 10.38 1.62
CA ALA A 179 12.31 9.28 1.37
C ALA A 179 12.77 8.33 0.26
N MET A 180 13.37 8.84 -0.85
CA MET A 180 13.90 7.99 -1.92
C MET A 180 15.08 7.13 -1.46
N LYS A 181 15.91 7.62 -0.52
CA LYS A 181 16.99 6.84 0.12
C LYS A 181 16.38 5.73 0.99
N MET A 182 15.38 6.06 1.80
CA MET A 182 14.69 5.08 2.62
C MET A 182 14.05 3.98 1.76
N ILE A 183 13.33 4.36 0.69
CA ILE A 183 12.70 3.42 -0.24
C ILE A 183 13.73 2.53 -0.92
N PHE A 184 14.89 3.06 -1.30
CA PHE A 184 15.98 2.26 -1.87
C PHE A 184 16.40 1.12 -0.92
N TYR A 185 16.68 1.43 0.34
CA TYR A 185 17.06 0.41 1.32
C TYR A 185 15.91 -0.54 1.69
N MET A 186 14.68 -0.02 1.75
CA MET A 186 13.50 -0.86 1.96
C MET A 186 13.28 -1.86 0.81
N ASN A 187 13.58 -1.46 -0.44
CA ASN A 187 13.50 -2.37 -1.58
C ASN A 187 14.60 -3.45 -1.52
N ILE A 188 15.82 -3.12 -1.07
CA ILE A 188 16.89 -4.12 -0.84
C ILE A 188 16.44 -5.13 0.23
N VAL A 189 16.05 -4.65 1.40
CA VAL A 189 15.62 -5.51 2.50
C VAL A 189 14.38 -6.33 2.11
N GLY A 190 13.39 -5.70 1.46
CA GLY A 190 12.17 -6.35 1.00
C GLY A 190 12.44 -7.45 -0.03
N SER A 191 13.34 -7.20 -1.00
CA SER A 191 13.71 -8.22 -2.00
C SER A 191 14.39 -9.42 -1.35
N ILE A 192 15.33 -9.20 -0.42
CA ILE A 192 15.99 -10.28 0.32
C ILE A 192 14.96 -11.08 1.15
N MET A 193 14.09 -10.38 1.90
CA MET A 193 13.05 -11.02 2.71
C MET A 193 12.13 -11.91 1.85
N VAL A 194 11.61 -11.38 0.75
CA VAL A 194 10.69 -12.11 -0.13
C VAL A 194 11.40 -13.26 -0.84
N PHE A 195 12.66 -13.07 -1.25
CA PHE A 195 13.46 -14.16 -1.81
C PHE A 195 13.64 -15.32 -0.81
N LEU A 196 13.99 -15.02 0.43
CA LEU A 196 14.16 -16.05 1.48
C LEU A 196 12.85 -16.78 1.76
N ILE A 197 11.73 -16.04 1.90
CA ILE A 197 10.40 -16.62 2.09
C ILE A 197 10.06 -17.54 0.91
N GLY A 198 10.26 -17.07 -0.32
CA GLY A 198 9.96 -17.85 -1.53
C GLY A 198 10.80 -19.11 -1.66
N LYS A 199 12.08 -19.07 -1.26
CA LYS A 199 12.94 -20.25 -1.26
C LYS A 199 12.54 -21.27 -0.20
N VAL A 200 12.22 -20.82 1.01
CA VAL A 200 11.80 -21.71 2.11
C VAL A 200 10.43 -22.33 1.83
N SER A 201 9.48 -21.57 1.27
CA SER A 201 8.14 -22.05 0.95
C SER A 201 8.04 -22.80 -0.38
N GLY A 202 9.11 -22.83 -1.19
CA GLY A 202 9.07 -23.40 -2.53
C GLY A 202 8.21 -22.62 -3.54
N SER A 203 7.76 -21.40 -3.17
CA SER A 203 6.86 -20.58 -3.98
C SER A 203 7.59 -19.55 -4.86
N PHE A 204 8.92 -19.60 -4.96
CA PHE A 204 9.70 -18.67 -5.75
C PHE A 204 9.76 -19.11 -7.22
N VAL A 205 8.90 -18.54 -8.05
CA VAL A 205 8.81 -18.85 -9.49
C VAL A 205 8.92 -17.55 -10.28
N LEU A 206 9.87 -17.51 -11.23
CA LEU A 206 10.11 -16.38 -12.14
C LEU A 206 9.99 -16.79 -13.62
N HIS A 207 9.44 -17.97 -13.90
CA HIS A 207 9.21 -18.40 -15.28
C HIS A 207 7.98 -17.68 -15.82
N MET A 208 8.21 -16.72 -16.72
CA MET A 208 7.19 -15.81 -17.23
C MET A 208 7.45 -15.47 -18.69
N ASN A 209 6.41 -15.13 -19.43
CA ASN A 209 6.53 -14.59 -20.77
C ASN A 209 6.91 -13.08 -20.75
N ILE A 210 7.11 -12.51 -21.93
CA ILE A 210 7.54 -11.12 -22.09
C ILE A 210 6.51 -10.12 -21.52
N ASN A 211 5.21 -10.43 -21.59
CA ASN A 211 4.15 -9.53 -21.10
C ASN A 211 4.19 -9.40 -19.59
N ALA A 212 4.41 -10.54 -18.87
CA ALA A 212 4.57 -10.52 -17.42
C ALA A 212 5.84 -9.80 -16.99
N TRP A 213 6.94 -9.92 -17.74
CA TRP A 213 8.15 -9.12 -17.50
C TRP A 213 7.89 -7.62 -17.67
N ILE A 214 7.18 -7.21 -18.71
CA ILE A 214 6.78 -5.80 -18.91
C ILE A 214 5.90 -5.35 -17.73
N ALA A 215 4.91 -6.15 -17.35
CA ALA A 215 4.06 -5.84 -16.18
C ALA A 215 4.89 -5.72 -14.88
N ALA A 216 5.90 -6.57 -14.68
CA ALA A 216 6.78 -6.50 -13.51
C ALA A 216 7.64 -5.23 -13.50
N PHE A 217 8.17 -4.81 -14.65
CA PHE A 217 8.87 -3.53 -14.78
C PHE A 217 7.95 -2.35 -14.49
N VAL A 218 6.76 -2.33 -15.08
CA VAL A 218 5.76 -1.28 -14.83
C VAL A 218 5.38 -1.26 -13.35
N LEU A 219 5.13 -2.42 -12.75
CA LEU A 219 4.81 -2.56 -11.33
C LEU A 219 5.92 -1.99 -10.44
N SER A 220 7.16 -2.34 -10.70
CA SER A 220 8.30 -1.97 -9.88
C SER A 220 8.65 -0.48 -9.99
N LEU A 221 8.88 -0.01 -11.22
CA LEU A 221 9.27 1.39 -11.46
C LEU A 221 8.13 2.36 -11.15
N GLY A 222 6.92 1.98 -11.49
CA GLY A 222 5.76 2.79 -11.20
C GLY A 222 5.50 2.91 -9.70
N ALA A 223 5.65 1.85 -8.91
CA ALA A 223 5.49 1.92 -7.46
C ALA A 223 6.53 2.86 -6.81
N ALA A 224 7.79 2.79 -7.26
CA ALA A 224 8.87 3.61 -6.70
C ALA A 224 8.78 5.09 -7.12
N PHE A 225 8.54 5.37 -8.40
CA PHE A 225 8.64 6.72 -8.95
C PHE A 225 7.29 7.41 -9.15
N ILE A 226 6.31 6.74 -9.77
CA ILE A 226 4.98 7.32 -10.00
C ILE A 226 4.18 7.29 -8.71
N GLY A 227 4.07 6.13 -8.06
CA GLY A 227 3.35 6.00 -6.81
C GLY A 227 3.93 6.92 -5.75
N VAL A 228 5.11 6.57 -5.23
CA VAL A 228 5.71 7.30 -4.12
C VAL A 228 6.24 8.67 -4.53
N GLY A 229 6.88 8.78 -5.69
CA GLY A 229 7.46 10.05 -6.16
C GLY A 229 6.40 11.13 -6.37
N PHE A 230 5.34 10.84 -7.11
CA PHE A 230 4.25 11.79 -7.36
C PHE A 230 3.45 12.08 -6.08
N PHE A 231 3.27 11.08 -5.20
CA PHE A 231 2.66 11.31 -3.90
C PHE A 231 3.44 12.36 -3.10
N GLN A 232 4.76 12.23 -2.99
CA GLN A 232 5.59 13.17 -2.25
C GLN A 232 5.55 14.58 -2.84
N TYR A 233 5.68 14.71 -4.17
CA TYR A 233 5.53 16.02 -4.83
C TYR A 233 4.13 16.61 -4.61
N GLY A 234 3.11 15.78 -4.70
CA GLY A 234 1.74 16.21 -4.42
C GLY A 234 1.57 16.76 -3.02
N VAL A 235 2.05 16.03 -2.00
CA VAL A 235 2.02 16.46 -0.59
C VAL A 235 2.73 17.80 -0.39
N GLN A 236 3.88 18.01 -1.03
CA GLN A 236 4.62 19.29 -0.92
C GLN A 236 3.82 20.47 -1.46
N TYR A 237 2.97 20.27 -2.48
CA TYR A 237 2.21 21.35 -3.10
C TYR A 237 0.86 21.64 -2.44
N VAL A 238 0.18 20.64 -1.91
CA VAL A 238 -1.19 20.80 -1.39
C VAL A 238 -1.35 20.45 0.09
N GLY A 239 -0.32 19.86 0.69
CA GLY A 239 -0.31 19.46 2.09
C GLY A 239 -0.86 18.06 2.32
N ALA A 240 -0.61 17.54 3.54
CA ALA A 240 -0.93 16.17 3.92
C ALA A 240 -2.44 15.88 3.96
N GLN A 241 -3.27 16.86 4.32
CA GLN A 241 -4.72 16.70 4.43
C GLN A 241 -5.35 16.45 3.05
N ASP A 242 -5.05 17.30 2.06
CA ASP A 242 -5.56 17.15 0.69
C ASP A 242 -5.01 15.85 0.06
N ALA A 243 -3.74 15.49 0.37
CA ALA A 243 -3.14 14.25 -0.09
C ALA A 243 -3.86 13.01 0.46
N ALA A 244 -4.19 12.99 1.75
CA ALA A 244 -4.93 11.88 2.36
C ALA A 244 -6.32 11.68 1.74
N ILE A 245 -7.01 12.78 1.38
CA ILE A 245 -8.29 12.70 0.69
C ILE A 245 -8.13 12.13 -0.71
N LEU A 246 -7.14 12.62 -1.48
CA LEU A 246 -6.93 12.17 -2.85
C LEU A 246 -6.40 10.73 -2.91
N SER A 247 -5.71 10.25 -1.88
CA SER A 247 -5.30 8.84 -1.79
C SER A 247 -6.48 7.87 -1.75
N THR A 248 -7.69 8.31 -1.37
CA THR A 248 -8.89 7.45 -1.42
C THR A 248 -9.32 7.08 -2.85
N PHE A 249 -8.76 7.74 -3.87
CA PHE A 249 -8.93 7.31 -5.26
C PHE A 249 -8.21 6.00 -5.57
N GLU A 250 -7.20 5.60 -4.79
CA GLU A 250 -6.51 4.31 -4.94
C GLU A 250 -7.48 3.12 -4.80
N PRO A 251 -8.17 2.92 -3.66
CA PRO A 251 -9.11 1.81 -3.53
C PRO A 251 -10.32 1.94 -4.46
N VAL A 252 -10.75 3.16 -4.80
CA VAL A 252 -11.80 3.38 -5.81
C VAL A 252 -11.34 2.88 -7.18
N THR A 253 -10.13 3.26 -7.60
CA THR A 253 -9.55 2.81 -8.87
C THR A 253 -9.37 1.29 -8.87
N SER A 254 -8.85 0.72 -7.77
CA SER A 254 -8.66 -0.73 -7.64
C SER A 254 -9.99 -1.49 -7.77
N MET A 255 -11.05 -1.00 -7.16
CA MET A 255 -12.39 -1.60 -7.27
C MET A 255 -12.95 -1.48 -8.70
N ILE A 256 -12.83 -0.33 -9.34
CA ILE A 256 -13.27 -0.13 -10.73
C ILE A 256 -12.51 -1.06 -11.69
N VAL A 257 -11.18 -1.13 -11.55
CA VAL A 257 -10.32 -2.02 -12.34
C VAL A 257 -10.68 -3.49 -12.08
N GLY A 258 -10.91 -3.86 -10.84
CA GLY A 258 -11.35 -5.20 -10.46
C GLY A 258 -12.64 -5.61 -11.18
N ILE A 259 -13.66 -4.75 -11.15
CA ILE A 259 -14.95 -5.03 -11.78
C ILE A 259 -14.85 -5.02 -13.32
N ILE A 260 -14.25 -3.97 -13.92
CA ILE A 260 -14.30 -3.77 -15.37
C ILE A 260 -13.26 -4.62 -16.10
N VAL A 261 -12.04 -4.73 -15.58
CA VAL A 261 -10.93 -5.38 -16.28
C VAL A 261 -10.73 -6.83 -15.83
N LEU A 262 -10.85 -7.08 -14.51
CA LEU A 262 -10.67 -8.42 -13.95
C LEU A 262 -11.98 -9.20 -13.86
N HIS A 263 -13.13 -8.59 -14.22
CA HIS A 263 -14.47 -9.17 -14.13
C HIS A 263 -14.82 -9.71 -12.73
N GLU A 264 -14.28 -9.06 -11.68
CA GLU A 264 -14.58 -9.39 -10.29
C GLU A 264 -16.03 -9.01 -9.96
N ARG A 265 -16.74 -9.87 -9.25
CA ARG A 265 -18.11 -9.59 -8.83
C ARG A 265 -18.11 -8.72 -7.57
N ALA A 266 -18.98 -7.73 -7.55
CA ALA A 266 -19.23 -6.90 -6.38
C ALA A 266 -20.74 -6.84 -6.09
N SER A 267 -21.16 -7.32 -4.93
CA SER A 267 -22.54 -7.15 -4.50
C SER A 267 -22.82 -5.73 -4.05
N LEU A 268 -24.09 -5.32 -4.04
CA LEU A 268 -24.50 -4.01 -3.52
C LEU A 268 -24.07 -3.81 -2.07
N SER A 269 -24.16 -4.86 -1.23
CA SER A 269 -23.72 -4.81 0.17
C SER A 269 -22.20 -4.62 0.29
N SER A 270 -21.41 -5.34 -0.53
CA SER A 270 -19.98 -5.16 -0.58
C SER A 270 -19.59 -3.75 -1.02
N MET A 271 -20.25 -3.21 -2.05
CA MET A 271 -20.04 -1.83 -2.52
C MET A 271 -20.40 -0.80 -1.45
N ALA A 272 -21.53 -0.99 -0.75
CA ALA A 272 -21.94 -0.11 0.35
C ALA A 272 -20.91 -0.13 1.50
N GLY A 273 -20.37 -1.31 1.84
CA GLY A 273 -19.28 -1.45 2.82
C GLY A 273 -18.01 -0.69 2.39
N CYS A 274 -17.60 -0.83 1.13
CA CYS A 274 -16.47 -0.10 0.57
C CYS A 274 -16.67 1.42 0.63
N ILE A 275 -17.84 1.92 0.25
CA ILE A 275 -18.18 3.36 0.32
C ILE A 275 -18.11 3.85 1.77
N LEU A 276 -18.63 3.07 2.73
CA LEU A 276 -18.60 3.43 4.14
C LEU A 276 -17.18 3.52 4.69
N ILE A 277 -16.28 2.61 4.29
CA ILE A 277 -14.85 2.67 4.63
C ILE A 277 -14.24 3.96 4.09
N LEU A 278 -14.46 4.27 2.81
CA LEU A 278 -13.89 5.46 2.17
C LEU A 278 -14.39 6.77 2.80
N ILE A 279 -15.69 6.86 3.11
CA ILE A 279 -16.27 8.00 3.83
C ILE A 279 -15.63 8.13 5.22
N SER A 280 -15.51 7.04 5.95
CA SER A 280 -14.93 7.04 7.31
C SER A 280 -13.47 7.48 7.30
N VAL A 281 -12.65 6.93 6.39
CA VAL A 281 -11.23 7.30 6.23
C VAL A 281 -11.09 8.76 5.85
N THR A 282 -11.88 9.23 4.87
CA THR A 282 -11.86 10.64 4.44
C THR A 282 -12.28 11.58 5.58
N ALA A 283 -13.32 11.22 6.34
CA ALA A 283 -13.78 12.00 7.48
C ALA A 283 -12.73 12.12 8.60
N THR A 284 -11.87 11.08 8.80
CA THR A 284 -10.76 11.17 9.77
C THR A 284 -9.75 12.25 9.39
N ALA A 285 -9.52 12.48 8.10
CA ALA A 285 -8.60 13.52 7.61
C ALA A 285 -9.12 14.96 7.90
N PHE A 286 -10.45 15.14 7.92
CA PHE A 286 -11.06 16.44 8.24
C PHE A 286 -11.22 16.69 9.75
N ALA A 287 -11.20 15.65 10.57
CA ALA A 287 -11.36 15.79 12.01
C ALA A 287 -10.12 16.46 12.61
N LYS A 288 -10.24 17.74 12.97
CA LYS A 288 -9.18 18.51 13.64
C LYS A 288 -8.72 17.79 14.91
N SER A 289 -7.43 17.82 15.15
CA SER A 289 -6.76 17.29 16.34
C SER A 289 -7.24 17.99 17.59
#